data_29140165ed57391d2063ce69d014a02f
#
_entry.id   29140165ed57391d2063ce69d014a02f
#
_cell.length_a   1.000
_cell.length_b   1.000
_cell.length_c   1.000
_cell.angle_alpha   90.00
_cell.angle_beta   90.00
_cell.angle_gamma   90.00
#
_symmetry.space_group_name_H-M   'P 1'
#
loop_
_entity.id
_entity.type
_entity.pdbx_description
1 polymer ?
#
loop_
_entity_poly.entity_id
_entity_poly.type
_entity_poly.pdbx_seq_one_letter_code
_entity_poly.pdbx_strand_id
1 'polypeptide(L)'
;LIRRAHAPGKGQLAVPGGFIEQRETVWQSCLRELAEETHCDVPEATLRAALQSVAVFDHPDRSQRGRTITHAHYFDLGNAPLPAVQADDDALQAEWIPVGQIAALEAEFFEDHFHMLDHFLQITGLVGSAG
;
A
#
# COMPACT_ATOMS: atom_id res chain seq x y z
N LEU A 1 5.60 3.09 -0.63
CA LEU A 1 4.91 3.42 0.62
C LEU A 1 4.77 4.93 0.80
N ILE A 2 3.79 5.35 1.57
CA ILE A 2 3.58 6.75 1.92
C ILE A 2 3.73 6.95 3.42
N ARG A 3 3.93 8.21 3.83
CA ARG A 3 3.75 8.66 5.21
C ARG A 3 2.45 9.45 5.31
N ARG A 4 1.60 9.10 6.27
CA ARG A 4 0.30 9.74 6.43
C ARG A 4 0.44 11.19 6.86
N ALA A 5 -0.36 12.08 6.25
CA ALA A 5 -0.33 13.52 6.57
C ALA A 5 -1.25 13.90 7.73
N HIS A 6 -2.27 13.08 8.03
CA HIS A 6 -3.32 13.43 8.98
C HIS A 6 -3.57 12.34 10.00
N ALA A 7 -4.15 12.72 11.14
CA ALA A 7 -4.63 11.78 12.15
C ALA A 7 -5.83 10.98 11.59
N PRO A 8 -6.02 9.71 11.99
CA PRO A 8 -5.15 8.95 12.88
C PRO A 8 -3.86 8.54 12.17
N GLY A 9 -2.78 8.35 12.96
CA GLY A 9 -1.54 7.81 12.43
C GLY A 9 -0.69 8.77 11.62
N LYS A 10 -0.76 10.08 11.90
CA LYS A 10 0.09 11.06 11.19
C LYS A 10 1.57 10.67 11.31
N GLY A 11 2.25 10.65 10.16
CA GLY A 11 3.66 10.30 10.06
C GLY A 11 3.95 8.80 9.98
N GLN A 12 2.95 7.95 10.19
CA GLN A 12 3.14 6.50 10.08
C GLN A 12 3.19 6.05 8.62
N LEU A 13 3.94 4.97 8.39
CA LEU A 13 4.00 4.34 7.07
C LEU A 13 2.69 3.63 6.74
N ALA A 14 2.29 3.73 5.49
CA ALA A 14 1.08 3.10 4.99
C ALA A 14 1.20 2.73 3.52
N VAL A 15 0.40 1.76 3.09
CA VAL A 15 0.21 1.55 1.67
C VAL A 15 -0.70 2.65 1.12
N PRO A 16 -0.51 3.10 -0.14
CA PRO A 16 -1.42 4.05 -0.75
C PRO A 16 -2.85 3.50 -0.78
N GLY A 17 -3.82 4.32 -0.44
CA GLY A 17 -5.22 3.91 -0.46
C GLY A 17 -6.13 4.90 0.24
N GLY A 18 -7.42 4.64 0.14
CA GLY A 18 -8.45 5.45 0.75
C GLY A 18 -9.82 4.80 0.58
N PHE A 19 -10.85 5.52 0.89
CA PHE A 19 -12.22 5.01 0.79
C PHE A 19 -12.72 5.04 -0.65
N ILE A 20 -13.46 3.98 -1.03
CA ILE A 20 -14.10 3.90 -2.34
C ILE A 20 -15.19 4.97 -2.42
N GLU A 21 -15.21 5.72 -3.52
CA GLU A 21 -16.28 6.66 -3.79
C GLU A 21 -17.53 5.92 -4.32
N GLN A 22 -18.69 6.55 -4.15
CA GLN A 22 -19.98 5.90 -4.37
C GLN A 22 -20.14 5.26 -5.75
N ARG A 23 -19.54 5.83 -6.78
CA ARG A 23 -19.67 5.36 -8.16
C ARG A 23 -18.42 4.70 -8.72
N GLU A 24 -17.46 4.39 -7.85
CA GLU A 24 -16.23 3.72 -8.26
C GLU A 24 -16.32 2.20 -8.07
N THR A 25 -15.68 1.47 -8.98
CA THR A 25 -15.34 0.07 -8.72
C THR A 25 -14.12 0.01 -7.80
N VAL A 26 -13.86 -1.16 -7.21
CA VAL A 26 -12.65 -1.38 -6.40
C VAL A 26 -11.40 -1.09 -7.22
N TRP A 27 -11.36 -1.53 -8.48
CA TRP A 27 -10.23 -1.28 -9.38
C TRP A 27 -10.02 0.22 -9.65
N GLN A 28 -11.09 0.94 -9.94
CA GLN A 28 -11.00 2.38 -10.17
C GLN A 28 -10.51 3.14 -8.95
N SER A 29 -10.98 2.76 -7.76
CA SER A 29 -10.54 3.35 -6.51
C SER A 29 -9.05 3.10 -6.27
N CYS A 30 -8.58 1.88 -6.52
CA CYS A 30 -7.18 1.53 -6.40
C CYS A 30 -6.29 2.42 -7.28
N LEU A 31 -6.65 2.58 -8.53
CA LEU A 31 -5.90 3.41 -9.48
C LEU A 31 -5.91 4.88 -9.09
N ARG A 32 -7.06 5.39 -8.68
CA ARG A 32 -7.20 6.78 -8.28
C ARG A 32 -6.35 7.10 -7.06
N GLU A 33 -6.44 6.29 -6.02
CA GLU A 33 -5.67 6.51 -4.78
C GLU A 33 -4.16 6.40 -5.02
N LEU A 34 -3.74 5.44 -5.84
CA LEU A 34 -2.33 5.31 -6.19
C LEU A 34 -1.82 6.59 -6.87
N ALA A 35 -2.57 7.10 -7.83
CA ALA A 35 -2.19 8.32 -8.55
C ALA A 35 -2.21 9.55 -7.64
N GLU A 36 -3.24 9.70 -6.81
CA GLU A 36 -3.38 10.86 -5.93
C GLU A 36 -2.30 10.92 -4.87
N GLU A 37 -1.93 9.80 -4.28
CA GLU A 37 -1.01 9.79 -3.15
C GLU A 37 0.45 9.66 -3.53
N THR A 38 0.76 9.11 -4.69
CA THR A 38 2.15 8.85 -5.08
C THR A 38 2.59 9.51 -6.39
N HIS A 39 1.64 10.03 -7.18
CA HIS A 39 1.91 10.52 -8.54
C HIS A 39 2.62 9.49 -9.41
N CYS A 40 2.43 8.20 -9.12
CA CYS A 40 3.02 7.12 -9.90
C CYS A 40 2.33 7.06 -11.25
N ASP A 41 3.03 7.51 -12.28
CA ASP A 41 2.48 7.63 -13.63
C ASP A 41 2.73 6.36 -14.43
N VAL A 42 2.00 5.30 -14.09
CA VAL A 42 2.05 4.03 -14.82
C VAL A 42 0.72 3.85 -15.52
N PRO A 43 0.72 3.59 -16.85
CA PRO A 43 -0.53 3.39 -17.58
C PRO A 43 -1.37 2.26 -17.01
N GLU A 44 -2.68 2.39 -17.05
CA GLU A 44 -3.60 1.38 -16.53
C GLU A 44 -3.34 0.00 -17.15
N ALA A 45 -3.09 -0.05 -18.46
CA ALA A 45 -2.81 -1.32 -19.14
C ALA A 45 -1.57 -2.02 -18.55
N THR A 46 -0.54 -1.25 -18.21
CA THR A 46 0.68 -1.78 -17.58
C THR A 46 0.39 -2.31 -16.18
N LEU A 47 -0.37 -1.58 -15.38
CA LEU A 47 -0.76 -2.03 -14.05
C LEU A 47 -1.64 -3.26 -14.11
N ARG A 48 -2.57 -3.32 -15.06
CA ARG A 48 -3.43 -4.48 -15.24
C ARG A 48 -2.61 -5.73 -15.58
N ALA A 49 -1.61 -5.60 -16.44
CA ALA A 49 -0.71 -6.69 -16.79
C ALA A 49 0.21 -7.08 -15.62
N ALA A 50 0.55 -6.14 -14.75
CA ALA A 50 1.43 -6.36 -13.61
C ALA A 50 0.69 -6.90 -12.37
N LEU A 51 -0.63 -6.92 -12.38
CA LEU A 51 -1.43 -7.35 -11.24
C LEU A 51 -1.19 -8.85 -10.97
N GLN A 52 -0.69 -9.16 -9.76
CA GLN A 52 -0.42 -10.52 -9.34
C GLN A 52 -1.58 -11.11 -8.54
N SER A 53 -2.11 -10.34 -7.60
CA SER A 53 -3.19 -10.82 -6.74
C SER A 53 -3.92 -9.68 -6.07
N VAL A 54 -5.13 -10.00 -5.60
CA VAL A 54 -5.95 -9.10 -4.77
C VAL A 54 -6.31 -9.90 -3.52
N ALA A 55 -6.19 -9.28 -2.35
CA ALA A 55 -6.60 -9.88 -1.10
C ALA A 55 -7.52 -8.95 -0.34
N VAL A 56 -8.47 -9.53 0.41
CA VAL A 56 -9.42 -8.78 1.21
C VAL A 56 -9.04 -8.91 2.68
N PHE A 57 -8.89 -7.77 3.35
CA PHE A 57 -8.61 -7.70 4.78
C PHE A 57 -9.85 -7.14 5.47
N ASP A 58 -10.52 -7.98 6.25
CA ASP A 58 -11.85 -7.67 6.79
C ASP A 58 -12.03 -7.98 8.27
N HIS A 59 -10.94 -8.19 9.01
CA HIS A 59 -11.04 -8.44 10.44
C HIS A 59 -11.76 -7.27 11.12
N PRO A 60 -12.76 -7.52 11.99
CA PRO A 60 -13.58 -6.46 12.58
C PRO A 60 -12.79 -5.44 13.40
N ASP A 61 -11.67 -5.85 14.00
CA ASP A 61 -10.88 -4.98 14.87
C ASP A 61 -9.64 -4.39 14.21
N ARG A 62 -9.52 -4.51 12.88
CA ARG A 62 -8.31 -4.06 12.17
C ARG A 62 -8.15 -2.52 12.13
N SER A 63 -9.21 -1.76 12.35
CA SER A 63 -9.16 -0.29 12.35
C SER A 63 -9.95 0.27 13.51
N GLN A 64 -9.39 1.30 14.16
CA GLN A 64 -10.07 2.04 15.22
C GLN A 64 -11.12 3.00 14.67
N ARG A 65 -11.14 3.23 13.38
CA ARG A 65 -12.10 4.13 12.73
C ARG A 65 -13.47 3.48 12.49
N GLY A 66 -13.64 2.22 12.93
CA GLY A 66 -14.84 1.45 12.71
C GLY A 66 -14.61 0.29 11.76
N ARG A 67 -15.68 -0.26 11.21
CA ARG A 67 -15.60 -1.40 10.32
C ARG A 67 -15.02 -0.98 8.96
N THR A 68 -13.81 -1.42 8.66
CA THR A 68 -13.18 -1.17 7.37
C THR A 68 -12.82 -2.49 6.69
N ILE A 69 -13.10 -2.56 5.40
CA ILE A 69 -12.76 -3.71 4.56
C ILE A 69 -11.86 -3.19 3.46
N THR A 70 -10.65 -3.76 3.36
CA THR A 70 -9.65 -3.33 2.38
C THR A 70 -9.47 -4.38 1.30
N HIS A 71 -9.55 -3.94 0.04
CA HIS A 71 -9.19 -4.74 -1.12
C HIS A 71 -7.79 -4.33 -1.55
N ALA A 72 -6.78 -5.08 -1.11
CA ALA A 72 -5.39 -4.77 -1.40
C ALA A 72 -4.95 -5.40 -2.73
N HIS A 73 -4.32 -4.61 -3.58
CA HIS A 73 -3.84 -5.03 -4.89
C HIS A 73 -2.32 -5.09 -4.89
N TYR A 74 -1.78 -6.21 -5.33
CA TYR A 74 -0.34 -6.42 -5.45
C TYR A 74 0.06 -6.40 -6.92
N PHE A 75 0.93 -5.44 -7.27
CA PHE A 75 1.48 -5.31 -8.62
C PHE A 75 2.97 -5.61 -8.59
N ASP A 76 3.43 -6.41 -9.54
CA ASP A 76 4.86 -6.65 -9.75
C ASP A 76 5.26 -6.04 -11.10
N LEU A 77 6.01 -4.94 -11.05
CA LEU A 77 6.46 -4.24 -12.24
C LEU A 77 7.71 -4.87 -12.87
N GLY A 78 8.19 -5.98 -12.31
CA GLY A 78 9.35 -6.69 -12.83
C GLY A 78 10.64 -5.91 -12.63
N ASN A 79 11.56 -6.06 -13.58
CA ASN A 79 12.87 -5.43 -13.54
C ASN A 79 12.93 -4.09 -14.29
N ALA A 80 11.77 -3.53 -14.67
CA ALA A 80 11.72 -2.22 -15.30
C ALA A 80 12.21 -1.14 -14.32
N PRO A 81 12.73 0.00 -14.83
CA PRO A 81 13.09 1.11 -13.96
C PRO A 81 11.89 1.54 -13.12
N LEU A 82 12.13 1.83 -11.84
CA LEU A 82 11.07 2.26 -10.93
C LEU A 82 10.47 3.59 -11.39
N PRO A 83 9.14 3.70 -11.51
CA PRO A 83 8.50 4.97 -11.80
C PRO A 83 8.81 6.00 -10.71
N ALA A 84 8.94 7.26 -11.09
CA ALA A 84 9.09 8.33 -10.12
C ALA A 84 7.81 8.45 -9.28
N VAL A 85 7.97 8.69 -7.98
CA VAL A 85 6.86 8.93 -7.08
C VAL A 85 7.07 10.24 -6.34
N GLN A 86 5.98 10.90 -6.00
CA GLN A 86 5.99 12.17 -5.27
C GLN A 86 4.74 12.23 -4.41
N ALA A 87 4.92 12.64 -3.14
CA ALA A 87 3.79 12.78 -2.23
C ALA A 87 2.86 13.92 -2.68
N ASP A 88 1.58 13.73 -2.47
CA ASP A 88 0.55 14.72 -2.71
C ASP A 88 -0.67 14.43 -1.84
N ASP A 89 -1.56 15.42 -1.72
CA ASP A 89 -2.82 15.33 -0.96
C ASP A 89 -2.59 14.87 0.48
N ASP A 90 -2.97 13.65 0.82
CA ASP A 90 -2.98 13.11 2.18
C ASP A 90 -1.67 12.41 2.56
N ALA A 91 -0.60 12.61 1.81
CA ALA A 91 0.70 12.00 2.09
C ALA A 91 1.78 13.04 2.34
N LEU A 92 2.55 12.86 3.43
CA LEU A 92 3.74 13.67 3.70
C LEU A 92 4.91 13.26 2.82
N GLN A 93 5.04 11.97 2.55
CA GLN A 93 6.10 11.38 1.72
C GLN A 93 5.54 10.23 0.92
N ALA A 94 6.13 9.99 -0.26
CA ALA A 94 5.94 8.79 -1.04
C ALA A 94 7.31 8.33 -1.51
N GLU A 95 7.65 7.05 -1.29
CA GLU A 95 8.97 6.54 -1.62
C GLU A 95 8.95 5.04 -1.90
N TRP A 96 9.89 4.61 -2.73
CA TRP A 96 10.19 3.20 -2.91
C TRP A 96 11.08 2.73 -1.76
N ILE A 97 10.69 1.61 -1.13
CA ILE A 97 11.45 1.04 -0.01
C ILE A 97 11.86 -0.38 -0.39
N PRO A 98 13.16 -0.71 -0.30
CA PRO A 98 13.59 -2.09 -0.55
C PRO A 98 12.89 -3.06 0.39
N VAL A 99 12.42 -4.20 -0.14
CA VAL A 99 11.70 -5.21 0.64
C VAL A 99 12.49 -5.64 1.87
N GLY A 100 13.82 -5.78 1.71
CA GLY A 100 14.69 -6.20 2.82
C GLY A 100 14.77 -5.21 3.98
N GLN A 101 14.30 -3.97 3.81
CA GLN A 101 14.31 -2.95 4.87
C GLN A 101 12.97 -2.85 5.60
N ILE A 102 11.91 -3.46 5.06
CA ILE A 102 10.54 -3.26 5.59
C ILE A 102 10.38 -3.86 6.99
N ALA A 103 10.98 -5.02 7.26
CA ALA A 103 10.87 -5.67 8.57
C ALA A 103 11.36 -4.77 9.71
N ALA A 104 12.44 -4.02 9.49
CA ALA A 104 12.98 -3.10 10.49
C ALA A 104 12.06 -1.90 10.76
N LEU A 105 11.10 -1.64 9.86
CA LEU A 105 10.18 -0.51 9.97
C LEU A 105 8.81 -0.91 10.53
N GLU A 106 8.63 -2.16 10.96
CA GLU A 106 7.32 -2.70 11.37
C GLU A 106 6.59 -1.79 12.35
N ALA A 107 7.29 -1.29 13.37
CA ALA A 107 6.68 -0.45 14.40
C ALA A 107 6.23 0.92 13.90
N GLU A 108 6.65 1.34 12.72
CA GLU A 108 6.29 2.62 12.12
C GLU A 108 5.03 2.56 11.26
N PHE A 109 4.47 1.36 11.08
CA PHE A 109 3.32 1.18 10.18
C PHE A 109 2.00 1.52 10.84
N PHE A 110 1.11 2.09 10.04
CA PHE A 110 -0.26 2.41 10.43
C PHE A 110 -1.11 1.13 10.47
N GLU A 111 -1.88 0.96 11.54
CA GLU A 111 -2.82 -0.16 11.71
C GLU A 111 -2.18 -1.51 11.29
N ASP A 112 -2.84 -2.27 10.41
CA ASP A 112 -2.37 -3.57 9.95
C ASP A 112 -1.64 -3.54 8.61
N HIS A 113 -1.18 -2.36 8.17
CA HIS A 113 -0.57 -2.22 6.85
C HIS A 113 0.71 -3.05 6.68
N PHE A 114 1.52 -3.19 7.74
CA PHE A 114 2.67 -4.11 7.69
C PHE A 114 2.20 -5.55 7.44
N HIS A 115 1.13 -5.97 8.10
CA HIS A 115 0.57 -7.31 7.94
C HIS A 115 0.06 -7.54 6.52
N MET A 116 -0.54 -6.51 5.90
CA MET A 116 -0.96 -6.61 4.50
C MET A 116 0.22 -6.83 3.56
N LEU A 117 1.32 -6.09 3.77
CA LEU A 117 2.54 -6.29 2.99
C LEU A 117 3.14 -7.67 3.20
N ASP A 118 3.18 -8.13 4.45
CA ASP A 118 3.71 -9.46 4.79
C ASP A 118 2.92 -10.57 4.10
N HIS A 119 1.61 -10.40 3.98
CA HIS A 119 0.75 -11.36 3.28
C HIS A 119 1.22 -11.60 1.83
N PHE A 120 1.55 -10.52 1.10
CA PHE A 120 1.97 -10.65 -0.29
C PHE A 120 3.45 -10.98 -0.44
N LEU A 121 4.31 -10.41 0.40
CA LEU A 121 5.76 -10.43 0.22
C LEU A 121 6.45 -11.44 1.12
N GLN A 122 5.75 -12.03 2.08
CA GLN A 122 6.29 -12.99 3.04
C GLN A 122 7.54 -12.47 3.77
N ILE A 123 7.47 -11.22 4.22
CA ILE A 123 8.59 -10.50 4.83
C ILE A 123 9.10 -11.22 6.08
N THR A 124 8.19 -11.66 6.93
CA THR A 124 8.52 -12.39 8.16
C THR A 124 9.24 -13.69 7.86
N GLY A 125 8.79 -14.40 6.81
CA GLY A 125 9.45 -15.63 6.36
C GLY A 125 10.86 -15.39 5.83
N LEU A 126 11.09 -14.27 5.12
CA LEU A 126 12.40 -13.89 4.62
C LEU A 126 13.37 -13.62 5.77
N VAL A 127 12.93 -12.89 6.80
CA VAL A 127 13.72 -12.60 7.99
C VAL A 127 14.03 -13.90 8.75
N GLY A 128 13.02 -14.76 8.91
CA GLY A 128 13.18 -16.06 9.56
C GLY A 128 14.15 -16.99 8.85
N SER A 129 14.14 -16.97 7.52
CA SER A 129 15.06 -17.82 6.72
C SER A 129 16.48 -17.27 6.68
N ALA A 130 16.67 -15.97 6.92
CA ALA A 130 17.99 -15.34 7.02
C ALA A 130 18.65 -15.59 8.38
N GLY A 131 17.85 -15.92 9.37
CA GLY A 131 18.33 -16.23 10.69
C GLY A 131 18.64 -17.70 10.83
#